data_4004d761d17494965406a81d93ea3280
#
_entry.id   4004d761d17494965406a81d93ea3280
#
_cell.length_a   1.000
_cell.length_b   1.000
_cell.length_c   1.000
_cell.angle_alpha   90.00
_cell.angle_beta   90.00
_cell.angle_gamma   90.00
#
_symmetry.space_group_name_H-M   'P 1'
#
loop_
_entity.id
_entity.type
_entity.pdbx_description
1 polymer ?
#
loop_
_entity_poly.entity_id
_entity_poly.type
_entity_poly.pdbx_seq_one_letter_code
_entity_poly.pdbx_strand_id
1 'polypeptide(L)'
;GVGEEIRAIGVPKHAAEFVSPWHEQGSQTFSLAEAWNKDLPSAYQVLRSEFDEILIRNAERQGVHVVEGCKVTNVELDGLPDDGVQATALHDDGRTSQWTARFLVDASGRDTFLANRFKIKYPNPNHNSTAIYAHFQGAKRHPGAAQGNITIFWFDYGWFWFIPLRDGITSVGMVVWPHFLKTRGKRSLKQFFLDGMTLCPALAQRMTEASMVSEVTATGNYSYLSERNHGRNYVMIGDAYAFIDPVFSSGVWLAMKGGVFAAEAIATWLSQPAQRQAALQRFDERMRHGPREFSWFIYR
;
A
#
# COMPACT_ATOMS: atom_id res chain seq x y z
N GLY A 1 -18.77 0.17 12.59
CA GLY A 1 -17.43 0.30 11.99
C GLY A 1 -16.33 -0.05 12.99
N VAL A 2 -15.11 -0.24 12.53
CA VAL A 2 -13.97 -0.75 13.31
C VAL A 2 -13.05 0.34 13.87
N GLY A 3 -13.50 1.59 13.94
CA GLY A 3 -12.65 2.73 14.34
C GLY A 3 -12.03 2.58 15.73
N GLU A 4 -12.73 1.99 16.69
CA GLU A 4 -12.20 1.75 18.04
C GLU A 4 -11.16 0.63 18.05
N GLU A 5 -11.41 -0.45 17.33
CA GLU A 5 -10.44 -1.55 17.14
C GLU A 5 -9.13 -1.02 16.53
N ILE A 6 -9.23 -0.16 15.51
CA ILE A 6 -8.05 0.47 14.88
C ILE A 6 -7.33 1.43 15.84
N ARG A 7 -8.07 2.21 16.62
CA ARG A 7 -7.44 3.07 17.66
C ARG A 7 -6.68 2.27 18.70
N ALA A 8 -7.19 1.11 19.09
CA ALA A 8 -6.56 0.25 20.09
C ALA A 8 -5.21 -0.33 19.64
N ILE A 9 -5.02 -0.59 18.34
CA ILE A 9 -3.76 -1.11 17.79
C ILE A 9 -2.85 -0.02 17.21
N GLY A 10 -3.37 1.20 17.03
CA GLY A 10 -2.70 2.28 16.32
C GLY A 10 -1.85 3.18 17.21
N VAL A 11 -0.74 3.66 16.69
CA VAL A 11 0.04 4.76 17.28
C VAL A 11 -0.40 6.05 16.59
N PRO A 12 -0.91 7.06 17.36
CA PRO A 12 -1.34 8.32 16.78
C PRO A 12 -0.21 9.03 16.05
N LYS A 13 -0.49 9.47 14.82
CA LYS A 13 0.41 10.26 13.97
C LYS A 13 -0.19 11.64 13.76
N HIS A 14 0.51 12.68 14.20
CA HIS A 14 0.07 14.07 14.09
C HIS A 14 0.79 14.86 12.99
N ALA A 15 1.94 14.35 12.54
CA ALA A 15 2.76 15.02 11.54
C ALA A 15 3.60 14.03 10.72
N ALA A 16 4.19 14.54 9.65
CA ALA A 16 5.27 13.90 8.91
C ALA A 16 6.49 14.81 8.92
N GLU A 17 7.64 14.29 9.30
CA GLU A 17 8.92 14.98 9.28
C GLU A 17 9.75 14.52 8.07
N PHE A 18 10.37 15.46 7.38
CA PHE A 18 11.31 15.22 6.29
C PHE A 18 12.68 15.76 6.68
N VAL A 19 13.67 14.90 6.70
CA VAL A 19 15.08 15.22 7.06
C VAL A 19 15.91 15.12 5.79
N SER A 20 16.59 16.20 5.44
CA SER A 20 17.42 16.26 4.24
C SER A 20 18.79 16.87 4.58
N PRO A 21 19.91 16.22 4.20
CA PRO A 21 21.24 16.77 4.41
C PRO A 21 21.53 17.96 3.50
N TRP A 22 20.71 18.21 2.48
CA TRP A 22 20.89 19.29 1.50
C TRP A 22 20.05 20.53 1.81
N HIS A 23 19.15 20.46 2.79
CA HIS A 23 18.28 21.58 3.16
C HIS A 23 18.93 22.37 4.31
N GLU A 24 18.95 23.71 4.20
CA GLU A 24 19.56 24.59 5.21
C GLU A 24 19.06 24.37 6.63
N GLN A 25 17.76 24.11 6.78
CA GLN A 25 17.14 23.84 8.08
C GLN A 25 17.32 22.38 8.56
N GLY A 26 17.90 21.51 7.74
CA GLY A 26 18.10 20.09 8.04
C GLY A 26 16.82 19.25 8.12
N SER A 27 15.73 19.78 8.63
CA SER A 27 14.43 19.08 8.70
C SER A 27 13.24 20.03 8.55
N GLN A 28 12.13 19.49 8.07
CA GLN A 28 10.85 20.17 7.98
C GLN A 28 9.72 19.22 8.43
N THR A 29 8.82 19.74 9.26
CA THR A 29 7.67 18.98 9.76
C THR A 29 6.36 19.56 9.23
N PHE A 30 5.51 18.70 8.70
CA PHE A 30 4.17 19.03 8.21
C PHE A 30 3.13 18.48 9.17
N SER A 31 2.39 19.35 9.85
CA SER A 31 1.31 18.98 10.74
C SER A 31 0.06 18.56 9.96
N LEU A 32 -0.52 17.41 10.31
CA LEU A 32 -1.79 16.96 9.71
C LEU A 32 -2.96 17.89 10.10
N ALA A 33 -2.90 18.54 11.26
CA ALA A 33 -3.89 19.52 11.70
C ALA A 33 -3.88 20.81 10.85
N GLU A 34 -2.77 21.08 10.14
CA GLU A 34 -2.64 22.20 9.21
C GLU A 34 -3.04 21.86 7.78
N ALA A 35 -3.39 20.60 7.52
CA ALA A 35 -3.87 20.17 6.21
C ALA A 35 -5.14 20.94 5.81
N TRP A 36 -5.44 20.93 4.50
CA TRP A 36 -6.61 21.64 3.94
C TRP A 36 -7.93 21.20 4.59
N ASN A 37 -8.14 19.88 4.75
CA ASN A 37 -9.26 19.33 5.50
C ASN A 37 -8.90 19.22 6.99
N LYS A 38 -9.63 19.91 7.85
CA LYS A 38 -9.44 19.93 9.31
C LYS A 38 -10.18 18.82 10.05
N ASP A 39 -11.06 18.07 9.38
CA ASP A 39 -11.90 17.03 10.00
C ASP A 39 -11.07 15.84 10.51
N LEU A 40 -9.89 15.62 9.92
CA LEU A 40 -8.99 14.53 10.24
C LEU A 40 -7.59 15.07 10.59
N PRO A 41 -7.41 15.63 11.80
CA PRO A 41 -6.16 16.28 12.21
C PRO A 41 -5.03 15.31 12.55
N SER A 42 -5.30 14.00 12.48
CA SER A 42 -4.36 12.94 12.81
C SER A 42 -4.63 11.68 12.00
N ALA A 43 -3.67 10.77 11.99
CA ALA A 43 -3.78 9.44 11.42
C ALA A 43 -3.22 8.40 12.42
N TYR A 44 -3.14 7.13 12.03
CA TYR A 44 -2.56 6.07 12.84
C TYR A 44 -1.45 5.35 12.07
N GLN A 45 -0.38 5.02 12.79
CA GLN A 45 0.57 4.00 12.35
C GLN A 45 0.11 2.66 12.90
N VAL A 46 0.00 1.66 12.05
CA VAL A 46 -0.53 0.34 12.43
C VAL A 46 0.37 -0.78 11.91
N LEU A 47 0.39 -1.89 12.63
CA LEU A 47 0.93 -3.12 12.10
C LEU A 47 -0.07 -3.69 11.09
N ARG A 48 0.36 -3.87 9.83
CA ARG A 48 -0.53 -4.23 8.72
C ARG A 48 -1.23 -5.58 8.91
N SER A 49 -0.57 -6.56 9.49
CA SER A 49 -1.20 -7.86 9.78
C SER A 49 -2.43 -7.72 10.67
N GLU A 50 -2.36 -6.90 11.73
CA GLU A 50 -3.48 -6.68 12.64
C GLU A 50 -4.57 -5.79 12.02
N PHE A 51 -4.16 -4.74 11.31
CA PHE A 51 -5.10 -3.85 10.62
C PHE A 51 -5.89 -4.59 9.53
N ASP A 52 -5.20 -5.35 8.69
CA ASP A 52 -5.82 -6.10 7.61
C ASP A 52 -6.75 -7.20 8.16
N GLU A 53 -6.35 -7.87 9.27
CA GLU A 53 -7.20 -8.85 9.95
C GLU A 53 -8.48 -8.22 10.51
N ILE A 54 -8.40 -7.08 11.21
CA ILE A 54 -9.59 -6.37 11.70
C ILE A 54 -10.56 -6.08 10.56
N LEU A 55 -10.06 -5.63 9.41
CA LEU A 55 -10.91 -5.32 8.26
C LEU A 55 -11.58 -6.55 7.67
N ILE A 56 -10.86 -7.65 7.49
CA ILE A 56 -11.44 -8.88 6.90
C ILE A 56 -12.44 -9.54 7.86
N ARG A 57 -12.13 -9.57 9.18
CA ARG A 57 -13.07 -10.08 10.19
C ARG A 57 -14.32 -9.17 10.30
N ASN A 58 -14.16 -7.86 10.10
CA ASN A 58 -15.33 -6.99 9.99
C ASN A 58 -16.18 -7.31 8.76
N ALA A 59 -15.58 -7.63 7.62
CA ALA A 59 -16.35 -8.06 6.44
C ALA A 59 -17.16 -9.32 6.74
N GLU A 60 -16.58 -10.32 7.40
CA GLU A 60 -17.30 -11.52 7.85
C GLU A 60 -18.46 -11.18 8.78
N ARG A 61 -18.25 -10.30 9.78
CA ARG A 61 -19.31 -9.84 10.69
C ARG A 61 -20.47 -9.13 9.96
N GLN A 62 -20.19 -8.56 8.78
CA GLN A 62 -21.21 -7.97 7.90
C GLN A 62 -21.83 -8.96 6.91
N GLY A 63 -21.56 -10.26 7.04
CA GLY A 63 -22.14 -11.32 6.22
C GLY A 63 -21.41 -11.64 4.92
N VAL A 64 -20.17 -11.16 4.75
CA VAL A 64 -19.32 -11.54 3.61
C VAL A 64 -18.76 -12.95 3.87
N HIS A 65 -18.89 -13.84 2.88
CA HIS A 65 -18.24 -15.15 2.93
C HIS A 65 -16.75 -14.99 2.59
N VAL A 66 -15.88 -15.15 3.58
CA VAL A 66 -14.42 -15.07 3.43
C VAL A 66 -13.85 -16.48 3.37
N VAL A 67 -12.97 -16.72 2.41
CA VAL A 67 -12.25 -18.00 2.24
C VAL A 67 -10.77 -17.72 2.27
N GLU A 68 -10.09 -18.16 3.33
CA GLU A 68 -8.66 -18.07 3.51
C GLU A 68 -7.96 -19.35 3.04
N GLY A 69 -6.62 -19.34 2.89
CA GLY A 69 -5.89 -20.50 2.37
C GLY A 69 -6.34 -20.90 0.96
N CYS A 70 -6.70 -19.89 0.14
CA CYS A 70 -7.32 -20.10 -1.15
C CYS A 70 -6.83 -19.07 -2.17
N LYS A 71 -6.20 -19.53 -3.24
CA LYS A 71 -5.66 -18.67 -4.30
C LYS A 71 -6.49 -18.80 -5.57
N VAL A 72 -7.01 -17.68 -6.07
CA VAL A 72 -7.64 -17.63 -7.40
C VAL A 72 -6.56 -17.85 -8.46
N THR A 73 -6.75 -18.85 -9.31
CA THR A 73 -5.82 -19.27 -10.35
C THR A 73 -6.30 -18.96 -11.76
N ASN A 74 -7.62 -18.90 -11.95
CA ASN A 74 -8.23 -18.54 -13.24
C ASN A 74 -9.53 -17.76 -13.05
N VAL A 75 -9.89 -16.93 -14.02
CA VAL A 75 -11.21 -16.28 -14.12
C VAL A 75 -11.69 -16.34 -15.56
N GLU A 76 -12.99 -16.55 -15.74
CA GLU A 76 -13.69 -16.46 -17.02
C GLU A 76 -14.67 -15.30 -16.96
N LEU A 77 -14.54 -14.37 -17.89
CA LEU A 77 -15.27 -13.10 -17.90
C LEU A 77 -16.28 -13.01 -19.03
N ASP A 78 -16.26 -13.98 -19.96
CA ASP A 78 -17.09 -14.01 -21.16
C ASP A 78 -17.75 -15.39 -21.30
N GLY A 79 -18.86 -15.42 -22.03
CA GLY A 79 -19.54 -16.66 -22.39
C GLY A 79 -20.43 -17.30 -21.30
N LEU A 80 -20.54 -16.65 -20.15
CA LEU A 80 -21.42 -17.11 -19.06
C LEU A 80 -22.83 -16.48 -19.15
N PRO A 81 -23.86 -17.19 -18.66
CA PRO A 81 -25.21 -16.62 -18.58
C PRO A 81 -25.24 -15.31 -17.80
N ASP A 82 -26.17 -14.42 -18.16
CA ASP A 82 -26.43 -13.15 -17.48
C ASP A 82 -25.18 -12.23 -17.31
N ASP A 83 -24.21 -12.30 -18.22
CA ASP A 83 -22.95 -11.58 -18.14
C ASP A 83 -22.13 -11.91 -16.88
N GLY A 84 -22.33 -13.07 -16.30
CA GLY A 84 -21.64 -13.53 -15.10
C GLY A 84 -20.14 -13.72 -15.28
N VAL A 85 -19.48 -14.01 -14.16
CA VAL A 85 -18.05 -14.34 -14.11
C VAL A 85 -17.86 -15.65 -13.34
N GLN A 86 -16.84 -16.42 -13.73
CA GLN A 86 -16.44 -17.61 -12.96
C GLN A 86 -15.00 -17.48 -12.51
N ALA A 87 -14.73 -17.80 -11.26
CA ALA A 87 -13.39 -17.88 -10.70
C ALA A 87 -13.08 -19.32 -10.30
N THR A 88 -11.88 -19.76 -10.63
CA THR A 88 -11.33 -21.04 -10.17
C THR A 88 -10.26 -20.76 -9.12
N ALA A 89 -10.35 -21.43 -7.98
CA ALA A 89 -9.42 -21.23 -6.89
C ALA A 89 -8.82 -22.56 -6.42
N LEU A 90 -7.54 -22.53 -6.07
CA LEU A 90 -6.77 -23.62 -5.49
C LEU A 90 -6.61 -23.36 -3.99
N HIS A 91 -7.00 -24.33 -3.16
CA HIS A 91 -6.85 -24.29 -1.71
C HIS A 91 -5.50 -24.86 -1.29
N ASP A 92 -5.02 -24.50 -0.10
CA ASP A 92 -3.75 -24.99 0.47
C ASP A 92 -3.71 -26.53 0.65
N ASP A 93 -4.88 -27.16 0.79
CA ASP A 93 -5.02 -28.63 0.85
C ASP A 93 -5.04 -29.31 -0.53
N GLY A 94 -4.83 -28.55 -1.61
CA GLY A 94 -4.80 -29.04 -2.99
C GLY A 94 -6.16 -29.18 -3.67
N ARG A 95 -7.28 -28.93 -2.98
CA ARG A 95 -8.61 -28.93 -3.60
C ARG A 95 -8.76 -27.73 -4.52
N THR A 96 -9.55 -27.92 -5.58
CA THR A 96 -9.97 -26.84 -6.48
C THR A 96 -11.45 -26.56 -6.26
N SER A 97 -11.82 -25.29 -6.17
CA SER A 97 -13.21 -24.83 -6.14
C SER A 97 -13.51 -23.86 -7.28
N GLN A 98 -14.78 -23.82 -7.68
CA GLN A 98 -15.29 -22.86 -8.67
C GLN A 98 -16.38 -21.98 -8.04
N TRP A 99 -16.33 -20.71 -8.37
CA TRP A 99 -17.23 -19.70 -7.86
C TRP A 99 -17.84 -18.94 -9.04
N THR A 100 -19.15 -18.84 -9.07
CA THR A 100 -19.87 -18.05 -10.08
C THR A 100 -20.45 -16.81 -9.42
N ALA A 101 -20.26 -15.67 -10.04
CA ALA A 101 -20.75 -14.38 -9.55
C ALA A 101 -21.26 -13.51 -10.70
N ARG A 102 -22.03 -12.50 -10.36
CA ARG A 102 -22.49 -11.51 -11.36
C ARG A 102 -21.43 -10.48 -11.70
N PHE A 103 -20.46 -10.25 -10.78
CA PHE A 103 -19.44 -9.23 -10.93
C PHE A 103 -18.16 -9.64 -10.18
N LEU A 104 -17.00 -9.28 -10.72
CA LEU A 104 -15.68 -9.56 -10.15
C LEU A 104 -15.01 -8.26 -9.67
N VAL A 105 -14.37 -8.32 -8.50
CA VAL A 105 -13.47 -7.27 -8.02
C VAL A 105 -12.08 -7.87 -7.88
N ASP A 106 -11.12 -7.40 -8.68
CA ASP A 106 -9.71 -7.73 -8.50
C ASP A 106 -9.09 -6.76 -7.47
N ALA A 107 -8.87 -7.29 -6.28
CA ALA A 107 -8.16 -6.65 -5.18
C ALA A 107 -6.87 -7.42 -4.83
N SER A 108 -6.27 -8.12 -5.79
CA SER A 108 -5.11 -9.00 -5.61
C SER A 108 -3.82 -8.25 -5.21
N GLY A 109 -3.92 -6.95 -5.01
CA GLY A 109 -2.80 -6.14 -4.58
C GLY A 109 -1.67 -6.18 -5.62
N ARG A 110 -0.44 -6.32 -5.15
CA ARG A 110 0.76 -6.29 -6.01
C ARG A 110 0.91 -7.50 -6.94
N ASP A 111 0.14 -8.57 -6.72
CA ASP A 111 0.07 -9.71 -7.65
C ASP A 111 -0.56 -9.31 -8.98
N THR A 112 -1.37 -8.22 -8.97
CA THR A 112 -1.94 -7.61 -10.19
C THR A 112 -2.54 -8.66 -11.13
N PHE A 113 -3.42 -9.53 -10.59
CA PHE A 113 -3.89 -10.74 -11.26
C PHE A 113 -4.47 -10.48 -12.65
N LEU A 114 -5.47 -9.60 -12.76
CA LEU A 114 -6.08 -9.27 -14.05
C LEU A 114 -5.15 -8.47 -14.94
N ALA A 115 -4.38 -7.53 -14.38
CA ALA A 115 -3.47 -6.70 -15.16
C ALA A 115 -2.37 -7.54 -15.86
N ASN A 116 -1.84 -8.55 -15.15
CA ASN A 116 -0.89 -9.50 -15.72
C ASN A 116 -1.57 -10.41 -16.77
N ARG A 117 -2.77 -10.93 -16.48
CA ARG A 117 -3.52 -11.76 -17.41
C ARG A 117 -3.81 -11.04 -18.74
N PHE A 118 -4.19 -9.77 -18.68
CA PHE A 118 -4.48 -8.96 -19.87
C PHE A 118 -3.23 -8.33 -20.49
N LYS A 119 -2.06 -8.43 -19.84
CA LYS A 119 -0.81 -7.80 -20.28
C LYS A 119 -0.93 -6.28 -20.42
N ILE A 120 -1.63 -5.63 -19.49
CA ILE A 120 -1.93 -4.19 -19.48
C ILE A 120 -1.22 -3.43 -18.36
N LYS A 121 -0.28 -4.07 -17.67
CA LYS A 121 0.52 -3.46 -16.60
C LYS A 121 1.76 -2.81 -17.20
N TYR A 122 1.93 -1.52 -16.95
CA TYR A 122 3.08 -0.73 -17.40
C TYR A 122 3.88 -0.23 -16.19
N PRO A 123 5.14 -0.64 -16.04
CA PRO A 123 6.01 -0.07 -15.03
C PRO A 123 6.26 1.42 -15.31
N ASN A 124 6.43 2.22 -14.28
CA ASN A 124 6.83 3.61 -14.42
C ASN A 124 8.29 3.67 -14.91
N PRO A 125 8.56 4.20 -16.11
CA PRO A 125 9.90 4.22 -16.68
C PRO A 125 10.86 5.16 -15.92
N ASN A 126 10.30 6.14 -15.22
CA ASN A 126 11.06 7.16 -14.51
C ASN A 126 11.28 6.81 -13.03
N HIS A 127 10.70 5.72 -12.55
CA HIS A 127 10.78 5.33 -11.15
C HIS A 127 10.95 3.82 -11.01
N ASN A 128 12.17 3.42 -10.80
CA ASN A 128 12.55 2.03 -10.54
C ASN A 128 13.40 1.99 -9.27
N SER A 129 12.77 1.63 -8.16
CA SER A 129 13.43 1.56 -6.85
C SER A 129 13.13 0.24 -6.16
N THR A 130 13.94 -0.06 -5.15
CA THR A 130 13.76 -1.23 -4.29
C THR A 130 13.71 -0.76 -2.85
N ALA A 131 12.70 -1.24 -2.12
CA ALA A 131 12.62 -1.07 -0.68
C ALA A 131 13.21 -2.29 0.02
N ILE A 132 14.02 -2.04 1.05
CA ILE A 132 14.61 -3.05 1.94
C ILE A 132 14.28 -2.63 3.36
N TYR A 133 13.65 -3.46 4.15
CA TYR A 133 13.12 -3.05 5.44
C TYR A 133 13.15 -4.15 6.49
N ALA A 134 13.12 -3.72 7.76
CA ALA A 134 12.97 -4.57 8.93
C ALA A 134 12.31 -3.81 10.08
N HIS A 135 11.95 -4.52 11.13
CA HIS A 135 11.46 -3.96 12.39
C HIS A 135 12.58 -3.91 13.43
N PHE A 136 12.55 -2.86 14.24
CA PHE A 136 13.56 -2.61 15.29
C PHE A 136 12.86 -2.28 16.60
N GLN A 137 13.46 -2.74 17.70
CA GLN A 137 13.12 -2.35 19.07
C GLN A 137 14.14 -1.33 19.58
N GLY A 138 13.72 -0.35 20.36
CA GLY A 138 14.61 0.60 21.03
C GLY A 138 15.12 1.76 20.17
N ALA A 139 14.58 1.94 18.95
CA ALA A 139 14.91 3.11 18.14
C ALA A 139 14.44 4.42 18.79
N LYS A 140 15.26 5.47 18.78
CA LYS A 140 14.96 6.75 19.40
C LYS A 140 13.87 7.50 18.63
N ARG A 141 12.70 7.66 19.26
CA ARG A 141 11.54 8.37 18.72
C ARG A 141 11.50 9.82 19.16
N HIS A 142 10.64 10.62 18.56
CA HIS A 142 10.29 11.94 19.08
C HIS A 142 9.65 11.82 20.48
N PRO A 143 9.81 12.82 21.35
CA PRO A 143 9.17 12.82 22.66
C PRO A 143 7.69 13.23 22.57
N GLY A 144 6.94 12.87 23.62
CA GLY A 144 5.56 13.33 23.85
C GLY A 144 4.60 12.94 22.72
N ALA A 145 3.71 13.83 22.34
CA ALA A 145 2.69 13.60 21.31
C ALA A 145 3.27 13.32 19.92
N ALA A 146 4.51 13.73 19.65
CA ALA A 146 5.17 13.52 18.37
C ALA A 146 5.78 12.11 18.23
N GLN A 147 5.75 11.26 19.26
CA GLN A 147 6.40 9.93 19.25
C GLN A 147 5.94 9.01 18.12
N GLY A 148 4.72 9.19 17.61
CA GLY A 148 4.15 8.41 16.51
C GLY A 148 4.32 9.04 15.13
N ASN A 149 4.96 10.20 15.03
CA ASN A 149 5.18 10.85 13.74
C ASN A 149 6.14 10.03 12.88
N ILE A 150 5.80 9.91 11.61
CA ILE A 150 6.71 9.34 10.62
C ILE A 150 7.86 10.32 10.36
N THR A 151 9.07 9.79 10.18
CA THR A 151 10.19 10.57 9.64
C THR A 151 10.67 9.93 8.34
N ILE A 152 10.85 10.75 7.32
CA ILE A 152 11.49 10.42 6.05
C ILE A 152 12.88 11.03 6.08
N PHE A 153 13.92 10.21 5.89
CA PHE A 153 15.31 10.66 5.83
C PHE A 153 15.80 10.51 4.40
N TRP A 154 16.25 11.60 3.81
CA TRP A 154 16.91 11.58 2.50
C TRP A 154 18.40 11.31 2.65
N PHE A 155 18.99 10.62 1.69
CA PHE A 155 20.42 10.41 1.54
C PHE A 155 20.79 10.25 0.05
N ASP A 156 22.08 10.23 -0.30
CA ASP A 156 22.56 10.29 -1.69
C ASP A 156 22.01 9.21 -2.63
N TYR A 157 21.55 8.10 -2.08
CA TYR A 157 21.12 6.94 -2.88
C TYR A 157 19.64 6.63 -2.80
N GLY A 158 18.86 7.50 -2.14
CA GLY A 158 17.42 7.31 -1.96
C GLY A 158 16.89 7.93 -0.67
N TRP A 159 16.07 7.20 0.05
CA TRP A 159 15.46 7.67 1.29
C TRP A 159 15.11 6.53 2.23
N PHE A 160 14.94 6.86 3.52
CA PHE A 160 14.47 5.92 4.53
C PHE A 160 13.13 6.38 5.07
N TRP A 161 12.26 5.42 5.38
CA TRP A 161 11.17 5.65 6.31
C TRP A 161 11.54 5.21 7.72
N PHE A 162 10.99 5.91 8.70
CA PHE A 162 11.05 5.57 10.12
C PHE A 162 9.64 5.71 10.67
N ILE A 163 8.96 4.58 10.87
CA ILE A 163 7.54 4.51 11.24
C ILE A 163 7.43 3.88 12.62
N PRO A 164 7.14 4.69 13.66
CA PRO A 164 6.86 4.16 14.99
C PRO A 164 5.58 3.32 15.00
N LEU A 165 5.67 2.13 15.55
CA LEU A 165 4.55 1.21 15.80
C LEU A 165 4.38 1.03 17.30
N ARG A 166 3.31 0.33 17.73
CA ARG A 166 3.10 0.05 19.16
C ARG A 166 4.22 -0.82 19.76
N ASP A 167 4.23 -0.98 21.07
CA ASP A 167 5.16 -1.83 21.82
C ASP A 167 6.65 -1.51 21.59
N GLY A 168 6.96 -0.24 21.30
CA GLY A 168 8.33 0.20 21.05
C GLY A 168 8.93 -0.22 19.71
N ILE A 169 8.17 -0.92 18.88
CA ILE A 169 8.60 -1.37 17.54
C ILE A 169 8.63 -0.20 16.57
N THR A 170 9.69 -0.08 15.80
CA THR A 170 9.80 0.88 14.70
C THR A 170 10.07 0.15 13.40
N SER A 171 9.24 0.38 12.39
CA SER A 171 9.53 -0.06 11.03
C SER A 171 10.51 0.91 10.39
N VAL A 172 11.65 0.40 9.95
CA VAL A 172 12.66 1.17 9.20
C VAL A 172 12.86 0.51 7.84
N GLY A 173 12.84 1.30 6.79
CA GLY A 173 13.08 0.78 5.47
C GLY A 173 13.83 1.78 4.60
N MET A 174 14.67 1.25 3.74
CA MET A 174 15.53 1.94 2.80
C MET A 174 14.97 1.77 1.39
N VAL A 175 14.60 2.85 0.74
CA VAL A 175 14.22 2.87 -0.68
C VAL A 175 15.40 3.40 -1.48
N VAL A 176 15.91 2.57 -2.38
CA VAL A 176 17.15 2.88 -3.11
C VAL A 176 17.00 2.72 -4.61
N TRP A 177 17.82 3.49 -5.32
CA TRP A 177 17.90 3.46 -6.77
C TRP A 177 18.67 2.23 -7.26
N PRO A 178 18.44 1.77 -8.49
CA PRO A 178 19.07 0.56 -9.03
C PRO A 178 20.60 0.59 -9.05
N HIS A 179 21.19 1.77 -9.26
CA HIS A 179 22.65 1.90 -9.27
C HIS A 179 23.26 1.62 -7.90
N PHE A 180 22.63 2.06 -6.82
CA PHE A 180 23.09 1.75 -5.47
C PHE A 180 22.84 0.29 -5.11
N LEU A 181 21.66 -0.25 -5.47
CA LEU A 181 21.35 -1.67 -5.24
C LEU A 181 22.40 -2.60 -5.88
N LYS A 182 22.91 -2.26 -7.08
CA LYS A 182 23.99 -3.01 -7.75
C LYS A 182 25.28 -3.05 -6.93
N THR A 183 25.55 -2.05 -6.09
CA THR A 183 26.75 -2.05 -5.24
C THR A 183 26.70 -3.08 -4.10
N ARG A 184 25.56 -3.72 -3.88
CA ARG A 184 25.42 -4.79 -2.87
C ARG A 184 26.46 -5.90 -3.09
N GLY A 185 26.71 -6.27 -4.33
CA GLY A 185 27.62 -7.36 -4.66
C GLY A 185 27.22 -8.65 -3.96
N LYS A 186 28.16 -9.30 -3.26
CA LYS A 186 27.96 -10.56 -2.53
C LYS A 186 27.48 -10.36 -1.08
N ARG A 187 27.31 -9.14 -0.60
CA ARG A 187 26.80 -8.89 0.76
C ARG A 187 25.39 -9.47 0.94
N SER A 188 25.09 -9.99 2.13
CA SER A 188 23.73 -10.37 2.49
C SER A 188 22.81 -9.14 2.43
N LEU A 189 21.51 -9.37 2.24
CA LEU A 189 20.53 -8.27 2.25
C LEU A 189 20.57 -7.50 3.57
N LYS A 190 20.69 -8.21 4.69
CA LYS A 190 20.83 -7.64 6.03
C LYS A 190 22.07 -6.74 6.14
N GLN A 191 23.23 -7.21 5.71
CA GLN A 191 24.46 -6.40 5.79
C GLN A 191 24.36 -5.15 4.92
N PHE A 192 23.84 -5.29 3.69
CA PHE A 192 23.65 -4.14 2.79
C PHE A 192 22.69 -3.09 3.38
N PHE A 193 21.63 -3.54 4.04
CA PHE A 193 20.67 -2.66 4.70
C PHE A 193 21.31 -1.91 5.89
N LEU A 194 22.04 -2.63 6.75
CA LEU A 194 22.74 -2.02 7.88
C LEU A 194 23.84 -1.03 7.43
N ASP A 195 24.62 -1.41 6.42
CA ASP A 195 25.62 -0.50 5.81
C ASP A 195 24.95 0.77 5.26
N GLY A 196 23.80 0.62 4.58
CA GLY A 196 23.04 1.74 4.05
C GLY A 196 22.57 2.72 5.14
N MET A 197 22.17 2.23 6.31
CA MET A 197 21.78 3.10 7.43
C MET A 197 22.94 3.96 7.94
N THR A 198 24.17 3.47 7.90
CA THR A 198 25.36 4.26 8.33
C THR A 198 25.65 5.42 7.38
N LEU A 199 25.18 5.36 6.13
CA LEU A 199 25.32 6.44 5.14
C LEU A 199 24.32 7.59 5.36
N CYS A 200 23.40 7.44 6.32
CA CYS A 200 22.43 8.48 6.71
C CYS A 200 22.63 8.85 8.20
N PRO A 201 23.50 9.81 8.54
CA PRO A 201 23.90 10.11 9.93
C PRO A 201 22.70 10.43 10.84
N ALA A 202 21.69 11.16 10.33
CA ALA A 202 20.51 11.51 11.10
C ALA A 202 19.66 10.28 11.48
N LEU A 203 19.56 9.28 10.60
CA LEU A 203 18.94 8.00 10.92
C LEU A 203 19.83 7.18 11.85
N ALA A 204 21.13 7.06 11.56
CA ALA A 204 22.08 6.29 12.36
C ALA A 204 22.05 6.72 13.83
N GLN A 205 21.94 8.03 14.10
CA GLN A 205 21.81 8.56 15.47
C GLN A 205 20.54 8.06 16.17
N ARG A 206 19.42 7.91 15.46
CA ARG A 206 18.18 7.35 16.04
C ARG A 206 18.24 5.84 16.27
N MET A 207 19.16 5.16 15.58
CA MET A 207 19.29 3.71 15.61
C MET A 207 20.39 3.21 16.57
N THR A 208 21.10 4.10 17.30
CA THR A 208 22.26 3.76 18.14
C THR A 208 21.98 2.65 19.16
N GLU A 209 20.80 2.66 19.79
CA GLU A 209 20.39 1.66 20.78
C GLU A 209 19.39 0.65 20.24
N ALA A 210 19.10 0.70 18.92
CA ALA A 210 18.10 -0.13 18.32
C ALA A 210 18.61 -1.54 18.00
N SER A 211 17.80 -2.54 18.29
CA SER A 211 18.04 -3.93 17.91
C SER A 211 17.02 -4.40 16.85
N MET A 212 17.48 -5.12 15.85
CA MET A 212 16.60 -5.69 14.81
C MET A 212 15.82 -6.87 15.38
N VAL A 213 14.48 -6.85 15.22
CA VAL A 213 13.57 -7.86 15.76
C VAL A 213 12.79 -8.62 14.68
N SER A 214 13.07 -8.38 13.41
CA SER A 214 12.49 -9.13 12.30
C SER A 214 13.54 -9.50 11.26
N GLU A 215 13.19 -10.43 10.37
CA GLU A 215 13.93 -10.66 9.12
C GLU A 215 13.96 -9.41 8.24
N VAL A 216 15.04 -9.25 7.46
CA VAL A 216 15.14 -8.20 6.45
C VAL A 216 14.45 -8.65 5.17
N THR A 217 13.47 -7.88 4.74
CA THR A 217 12.70 -8.15 3.53
C THR A 217 13.01 -7.12 2.45
N ALA A 218 13.01 -7.55 1.18
CA ALA A 218 13.14 -6.64 0.04
C ALA A 218 11.93 -6.75 -0.88
N THR A 219 11.58 -5.60 -1.48
CA THR A 219 10.54 -5.53 -2.50
C THR A 219 10.90 -4.49 -3.54
N GLY A 220 10.71 -4.80 -4.80
CA GLY A 220 11.09 -3.93 -5.93
C GLY A 220 10.01 -3.81 -6.99
N ASN A 221 10.27 -2.95 -7.98
CA ASN A 221 9.42 -2.72 -9.15
C ASN A 221 7.96 -2.42 -8.80
N TYR A 222 7.75 -1.56 -7.85
CA TYR A 222 6.42 -1.31 -7.31
C TYR A 222 5.72 -0.06 -7.86
N SER A 223 6.35 0.75 -8.71
CA SER A 223 5.65 1.87 -9.38
C SER A 223 5.16 1.42 -10.75
N TYR A 224 3.85 1.33 -10.90
CA TYR A 224 3.19 0.90 -12.14
C TYR A 224 1.74 1.40 -12.23
N LEU A 225 1.23 1.41 -13.46
CA LEU A 225 -0.16 1.70 -13.76
C LEU A 225 -0.67 0.65 -14.76
N SER A 226 -1.92 0.21 -14.59
CA SER A 226 -2.61 -0.57 -15.59
C SER A 226 -3.36 0.35 -16.57
N GLU A 227 -3.40 -0.02 -17.84
CA GLU A 227 -4.05 0.75 -18.91
C GLU A 227 -5.53 1.07 -18.59
N ARG A 228 -6.22 0.08 -18.03
CA ARG A 228 -7.62 0.18 -17.60
C ARG A 228 -7.82 -0.46 -16.23
N ASN A 229 -8.87 -0.05 -15.55
CA ASN A 229 -9.25 -0.56 -14.23
C ASN A 229 -10.62 -1.26 -14.21
N HIS A 230 -11.29 -1.41 -15.35
CA HIS A 230 -12.59 -2.06 -15.44
C HIS A 230 -12.82 -2.72 -16.80
N GLY A 231 -13.80 -3.58 -16.87
CA GLY A 231 -14.42 -4.13 -18.06
C GLY A 231 -15.92 -4.29 -17.83
N ARG A 232 -16.60 -5.05 -18.68
CA ARG A 232 -18.07 -5.18 -18.64
C ARG A 232 -18.58 -5.62 -17.26
N ASN A 233 -17.92 -6.57 -16.62
CA ASN A 233 -18.35 -7.26 -15.40
C ASN A 233 -17.24 -7.41 -14.35
N TYR A 234 -16.20 -6.57 -14.42
CA TYR A 234 -15.14 -6.53 -13.42
C TYR A 234 -14.61 -5.11 -13.19
N VAL A 235 -14.00 -4.92 -12.03
CA VAL A 235 -13.16 -3.77 -11.68
C VAL A 235 -11.86 -4.22 -11.02
N MET A 236 -10.83 -3.39 -11.10
CA MET A 236 -9.55 -3.56 -10.42
C MET A 236 -9.36 -2.38 -9.45
N ILE A 237 -9.01 -2.65 -8.19
CA ILE A 237 -8.88 -1.63 -7.14
C ILE A 237 -7.52 -1.72 -6.43
N GLY A 238 -7.14 -0.61 -5.77
CA GLY A 238 -5.88 -0.54 -5.04
C GLY A 238 -4.68 -0.90 -5.92
N ASP A 239 -3.73 -1.63 -5.33
CA ASP A 239 -2.50 -2.01 -6.02
C ASP A 239 -2.72 -2.99 -7.18
N ALA A 240 -3.88 -3.67 -7.26
CA ALA A 240 -4.22 -4.48 -8.44
C ALA A 240 -4.37 -3.62 -9.72
N TYR A 241 -4.74 -2.34 -9.56
CA TYR A 241 -4.82 -1.36 -10.64
C TYR A 241 -3.54 -0.55 -10.80
N ALA A 242 -3.06 0.09 -9.72
CA ALA A 242 -1.96 1.03 -9.78
C ALA A 242 -1.23 1.11 -8.45
N PHE A 243 0.08 1.21 -8.50
CA PHE A 243 0.92 1.52 -7.35
C PHE A 243 1.86 2.68 -7.69
N ILE A 244 1.91 3.66 -6.82
CA ILE A 244 2.85 4.78 -6.89
C ILE A 244 3.89 4.67 -5.77
N ASP A 245 4.82 5.60 -5.68
CA ASP A 245 5.85 5.61 -4.64
C ASP A 245 5.25 5.72 -3.23
N PRO A 246 5.76 4.97 -2.23
CA PRO A 246 5.22 4.97 -0.87
C PRO A 246 5.61 6.18 -0.02
N VAL A 247 6.35 7.16 -0.52
CA VAL A 247 6.90 8.29 0.25
C VAL A 247 5.85 9.06 1.04
N PHE A 248 4.63 9.20 0.53
CA PHE A 248 3.50 9.83 1.23
C PHE A 248 2.56 8.86 1.94
N SER A 249 2.88 7.55 1.97
CA SER A 249 2.08 6.52 2.64
C SER A 249 0.60 6.48 2.18
N SER A 250 0.32 6.81 0.91
CA SER A 250 -1.04 6.96 0.37
C SER A 250 -1.70 5.64 -0.06
N GLY A 251 -0.94 4.54 -0.19
CA GLY A 251 -1.43 3.29 -0.81
C GLY A 251 -2.67 2.69 -0.13
N VAL A 252 -2.66 2.57 1.20
CA VAL A 252 -3.82 2.03 1.95
C VAL A 252 -5.05 2.91 1.77
N TRP A 253 -4.89 4.22 1.84
CA TRP A 253 -5.99 5.16 1.63
C TRP A 253 -6.58 5.05 0.21
N LEU A 254 -5.72 4.97 -0.82
CA LEU A 254 -6.16 4.78 -2.21
C LEU A 254 -6.90 3.44 -2.39
N ALA A 255 -6.41 2.36 -1.76
CA ALA A 255 -7.06 1.05 -1.83
C ALA A 255 -8.45 1.07 -1.17
N MET A 256 -8.58 1.66 0.02
CA MET A 256 -9.86 1.78 0.73
C MET A 256 -10.86 2.66 -0.05
N LYS A 257 -10.41 3.80 -0.59
CA LYS A 257 -11.25 4.65 -1.45
C LYS A 257 -11.68 3.91 -2.72
N GLY A 258 -10.76 3.16 -3.34
CA GLY A 258 -11.08 2.30 -4.48
C GLY A 258 -12.18 1.28 -4.16
N GLY A 259 -12.15 0.68 -2.96
CA GLY A 259 -13.20 -0.22 -2.48
C GLY A 259 -14.57 0.46 -2.36
N VAL A 260 -14.62 1.68 -1.83
CA VAL A 260 -15.88 2.46 -1.75
C VAL A 260 -16.39 2.79 -3.15
N PHE A 261 -15.53 3.26 -4.05
CA PHE A 261 -15.92 3.58 -5.43
C PHE A 261 -16.42 2.35 -6.20
N ALA A 262 -15.78 1.19 -5.98
CA ALA A 262 -16.22 -0.07 -6.56
C ALA A 262 -17.60 -0.48 -6.03
N ALA A 263 -17.84 -0.38 -4.72
CA ALA A 263 -19.12 -0.73 -4.12
C ALA A 263 -20.26 0.11 -4.70
N GLU A 264 -20.10 1.42 -4.83
CA GLU A 264 -21.09 2.32 -5.44
C GLU A 264 -21.35 1.98 -6.92
N ALA A 265 -20.29 1.75 -7.69
CA ALA A 265 -20.41 1.39 -9.11
C ALA A 265 -21.11 0.04 -9.30
N ILE A 266 -20.72 -0.97 -8.52
CA ILE A 266 -21.29 -2.32 -8.59
C ILE A 266 -22.75 -2.33 -8.14
N ALA A 267 -23.11 -1.62 -7.08
CA ALA A 267 -24.51 -1.48 -6.64
C ALA A 267 -25.39 -0.92 -7.77
N THR A 268 -24.94 0.13 -8.44
CA THR A 268 -25.63 0.69 -9.61
C THR A 268 -25.65 -0.30 -10.77
N TRP A 269 -24.55 -0.95 -11.07
CA TRP A 269 -24.42 -1.92 -12.16
C TRP A 269 -25.41 -3.10 -11.99
N LEU A 270 -25.56 -3.59 -10.75
CA LEU A 270 -26.42 -4.72 -10.43
C LEU A 270 -27.91 -4.35 -10.44
N SER A 271 -28.26 -3.12 -10.00
CA SER A 271 -29.66 -2.72 -9.82
C SER A 271 -30.24 -1.94 -10.99
N GLN A 272 -29.40 -1.34 -11.86
CA GLN A 272 -29.83 -0.42 -12.91
C GLN A 272 -29.14 -0.74 -14.26
N PRO A 273 -29.64 -1.72 -15.03
CA PRO A 273 -28.99 -2.18 -16.27
C PRO A 273 -28.69 -1.05 -17.27
N ALA A 274 -29.58 -0.08 -17.41
CA ALA A 274 -29.38 1.06 -18.31
C ALA A 274 -28.24 2.00 -17.89
N GLN A 275 -27.79 1.95 -16.63
CA GLN A 275 -26.73 2.80 -16.10
C GLN A 275 -25.39 2.08 -15.95
N ARG A 276 -25.27 0.81 -16.33
CA ARG A 276 -24.05 -0.01 -16.16
C ARG A 276 -22.81 0.68 -16.70
N GLN A 277 -22.84 1.12 -17.95
CA GLN A 277 -21.72 1.77 -18.59
C GLN A 277 -21.35 3.10 -17.89
N ALA A 278 -22.33 3.94 -17.59
CA ALA A 278 -22.09 5.22 -16.92
C ALA A 278 -21.54 5.03 -15.49
N ALA A 279 -21.94 3.98 -14.78
CA ALA A 279 -21.40 3.66 -13.46
C ALA A 279 -19.91 3.29 -13.53
N LEU A 280 -19.51 2.47 -14.52
CA LEU A 280 -18.13 2.08 -14.72
C LEU A 280 -17.24 3.24 -15.22
N GLN A 281 -17.77 4.14 -16.04
CA GLN A 281 -17.06 5.35 -16.45
C GLN A 281 -16.79 6.29 -15.27
N ARG A 282 -17.80 6.54 -14.40
CA ARG A 282 -17.60 7.33 -13.18
C ARG A 282 -16.59 6.68 -12.23
N PHE A 283 -16.61 5.35 -12.14
CA PHE A 283 -15.60 4.60 -11.37
C PHE A 283 -14.20 4.84 -11.93
N ASP A 284 -14.00 4.71 -13.25
CA ASP A 284 -12.70 4.93 -13.90
C ASP A 284 -12.17 6.34 -13.65
N GLU A 285 -12.99 7.35 -13.83
CA GLU A 285 -12.61 8.76 -13.58
C GLU A 285 -12.13 8.98 -12.15
N ARG A 286 -12.87 8.46 -11.17
CA ARG A 286 -12.50 8.58 -9.74
C ARG A 286 -11.23 7.80 -9.40
N MET A 287 -11.07 6.59 -9.96
CA MET A 287 -9.89 5.77 -9.73
C MET A 287 -8.62 6.36 -10.32
N ARG A 288 -8.71 7.04 -11.47
CA ARG A 288 -7.55 7.71 -12.11
C ARG A 288 -7.11 8.97 -11.38
N HIS A 289 -8.03 9.66 -10.71
CA HIS A 289 -7.75 10.95 -10.07
C HIS A 289 -6.65 10.83 -9.01
N GLY A 290 -6.79 9.95 -8.02
CA GLY A 290 -5.84 9.81 -6.93
C GLY A 290 -4.41 9.49 -7.39
N PRO A 291 -4.17 8.40 -8.13
CA PRO A 291 -2.84 8.08 -8.65
C PRO A 291 -2.22 9.20 -9.49
N ARG A 292 -3.02 9.92 -10.30
CA ARG A 292 -2.54 11.04 -11.12
C ARG A 292 -2.05 12.20 -10.27
N GLU A 293 -2.83 12.64 -9.27
CA GLU A 293 -2.46 13.75 -8.40
C GLU A 293 -1.23 13.43 -7.55
N PHE A 294 -1.19 12.25 -6.92
CA PHE A 294 -0.01 11.83 -6.16
C PHE A 294 1.23 11.67 -7.05
N SER A 295 1.10 11.10 -8.24
CA SER A 295 2.22 10.96 -9.18
C SER A 295 2.76 12.33 -9.60
N TRP A 296 1.88 13.30 -9.85
CA TRP A 296 2.30 14.66 -10.17
C TRP A 296 3.12 15.28 -9.02
N PHE A 297 2.70 15.04 -7.79
CA PHE A 297 3.37 15.60 -6.60
C PHE A 297 4.68 14.90 -6.28
N ILE A 298 4.78 13.59 -6.54
CA ILE A 298 5.97 12.78 -6.20
C ILE A 298 7.08 12.92 -7.23
N TYR A 299 6.73 13.01 -8.53
CA TYR A 299 7.71 12.88 -9.62
C TYR A 299 8.08 14.22 -10.29
N ARG A 300 7.65 15.33 -9.75
CA ARG A 300 8.04 16.69 -10.16
C ARG A 300 8.89 17.39 -9.13
#